data_26c43390ff840633c967f25057643771
#
_entry.id   26c43390ff840633c967f25057643771
#
_cell.length_a   1.000
_cell.length_b   1.000
_cell.length_c   1.000
_cell.angle_alpha   90.00
_cell.angle_beta   90.00
_cell.angle_gamma   90.00
#
_symmetry.space_group_name_H-M   'P 1'
#
loop_
_entity.id
_entity.type
_entity.pdbx_description
1 polymer ?
#
loop_
_entity_poly.entity_id
_entity_poly.type
_entity_poly.pdbx_seq_one_letter_code
_entity_poly.pdbx_strand_id
1 'polypeptide(L)'
;MFARNDHMPQGSRLSLRVAVVGGVGVVLFAILFFRLWNLQVLSGEEYLAEAKNNRTREFKVIAPRGDILDRDGEVLVDNRTSLALQLNTAKLPEDPAEERAELARLGQLSHMSLRKVRRAIAEGEEVAAGAPVTLRRDVGFDLVAYVEENQDEFPGVAVQRVFVRHYPDATRAAHVLGSVGEIEEEELKEPQYKDLEPGDEIGQSGAEYAYDKFLRGDPGLTRIQVNALGQPTPGGQLVSTPPTPGDSLKLTIDGDVQSAGEAGLAEKGRGGFISMNIDTGEILALGSYPTFDPTQLIEPTQAEVDELYRDEELAPLVNRATEGAYPTGSIFKIITALAALENGVITPDEVVQDNGEIEVGTDTFENAGGVAHGAVELRRALQVSSDVYFYLLGLDMWETNDLQEWAHKLGIGRPAGLDLPEEGETLLPSKAWREQLVKEGLALEDRPWSAGDNIQLATGQGDLQTNPLQMALAYAALGNGGKIPTPHVGLEVEDAAGRVVKEFDFKAQRQIHIDPGYRTAILEGLHAAAQEGEGTAAGVFGGFPIDIAGKTGTAERQGHADQSWFAALSPYPNPRIVTVATVEEGGFGADSAAPVVLRILEAIYDKQAEEVASGGGAE
;
A
#
# COMPACT_ATOMS: atom_id res chain seq x y z
N MET A 1 -43.22 13.62 -114.42
CA MET A 1 -43.92 13.51 -113.14
C MET A 1 -42.88 13.40 -112.03
N PHE A 2 -42.85 14.38 -111.20
CA PHE A 2 -41.70 14.69 -110.32
C PHE A 2 -41.62 13.76 -109.09
N ALA A 3 -40.42 13.21 -108.88
CA ALA A 3 -40.08 12.60 -107.57
C ALA A 3 -39.22 13.61 -106.77
N ARG A 4 -39.72 14.00 -105.64
CA ARG A 4 -39.01 14.86 -104.68
C ARG A 4 -38.06 13.99 -103.83
N ASN A 5 -36.79 14.35 -103.95
CA ASN A 5 -35.76 13.84 -102.98
C ASN A 5 -35.71 14.74 -101.79
N ASP A 6 -36.11 14.24 -100.63
CA ASP A 6 -35.88 14.90 -99.35
C ASP A 6 -34.51 14.50 -98.78
N HIS A 7 -33.53 15.37 -99.01
CA HIS A 7 -32.25 15.28 -98.26
C HIS A 7 -32.37 16.01 -96.92
N MET A 8 -32.49 15.26 -95.86
CA MET A 8 -32.26 15.80 -94.53
C MET A 8 -30.76 16.12 -94.33
N PRO A 9 -30.41 17.30 -93.77
CA PRO A 9 -29.01 17.69 -93.56
C PRO A 9 -28.34 16.90 -92.47
N GLN A 10 -27.28 16.18 -92.80
CA GLN A 10 -26.43 15.40 -91.82
C GLN A 10 -25.71 16.27 -90.79
N GLY A 11 -25.75 17.62 -90.86
CA GLY A 11 -25.07 18.56 -89.96
C GLY A 11 -25.65 18.66 -88.56
N SER A 12 -26.94 18.38 -88.36
CA SER A 12 -27.59 18.53 -87.10
C SER A 12 -27.27 17.42 -86.08
N ARG A 13 -26.91 16.25 -86.53
CA ARG A 13 -26.52 15.12 -85.64
C ARG A 13 -25.08 15.23 -85.16
N LEU A 14 -24.19 15.86 -85.95
CA LEU A 14 -22.81 16.07 -85.53
C LEU A 14 -22.70 17.20 -84.48
N SER A 15 -23.41 18.30 -84.69
CA SER A 15 -23.47 19.41 -83.72
C SER A 15 -24.07 19.01 -82.36
N LEU A 16 -25.11 18.16 -82.39
CA LEU A 16 -25.66 17.63 -81.18
C LEU A 16 -24.69 16.71 -80.41
N ARG A 17 -23.96 15.87 -81.16
CA ARG A 17 -22.95 14.99 -80.57
C ARG A 17 -21.79 15.79 -79.92
N VAL A 18 -21.32 16.80 -80.66
CA VAL A 18 -20.27 17.71 -80.12
C VAL A 18 -20.77 18.50 -78.91
N ALA A 19 -22.02 18.98 -78.95
CA ALA A 19 -22.64 19.66 -77.77
C ALA A 19 -22.78 18.72 -76.56
N VAL A 20 -23.18 17.46 -76.75
CA VAL A 20 -23.27 16.47 -75.67
C VAL A 20 -21.91 16.15 -75.09
N VAL A 21 -20.89 15.88 -75.91
CA VAL A 21 -19.52 15.61 -75.45
C VAL A 21 -18.94 16.85 -74.80
N GLY A 22 -19.17 18.05 -75.29
CA GLY A 22 -18.77 19.30 -74.65
C GLY A 22 -19.47 19.52 -73.31
N GLY A 23 -20.78 19.24 -73.31
CA GLY A 23 -21.56 19.32 -72.05
C GLY A 23 -21.07 18.33 -70.94
N VAL A 24 -20.77 17.09 -71.34
CA VAL A 24 -20.16 16.10 -70.42
C VAL A 24 -18.79 16.59 -69.94
N GLY A 25 -17.99 17.15 -70.87
CA GLY A 25 -16.69 17.73 -70.50
C GLY A 25 -16.82 18.86 -69.47
N VAL A 26 -17.77 19.80 -69.66
CA VAL A 26 -18.02 20.89 -68.71
C VAL A 26 -18.48 20.37 -67.37
N VAL A 27 -19.37 19.38 -67.34
CA VAL A 27 -19.84 18.76 -66.08
C VAL A 27 -18.68 18.08 -65.39
N LEU A 28 -17.83 17.35 -66.05
CA LEU A 28 -16.65 16.74 -65.47
C LEU A 28 -15.67 17.77 -64.90
N PHE A 29 -15.44 18.84 -65.65
CA PHE A 29 -14.60 19.95 -65.21
C PHE A 29 -15.23 20.69 -64.02
N ALA A 30 -16.52 20.89 -63.98
CA ALA A 30 -17.23 21.48 -62.83
C ALA A 30 -17.11 20.58 -61.59
N ILE A 31 -17.27 19.27 -61.72
CA ILE A 31 -17.08 18.32 -60.61
C ILE A 31 -15.63 18.38 -60.08
N LEU A 32 -14.65 18.39 -60.98
CA LEU A 32 -13.24 18.50 -60.56
C LEU A 32 -12.93 19.86 -59.95
N PHE A 33 -13.50 20.94 -60.48
CA PHE A 33 -13.34 22.29 -59.93
C PHE A 33 -13.95 22.38 -58.51
N PHE A 34 -15.18 21.93 -58.34
CA PHE A 34 -15.81 21.94 -57.04
C PHE A 34 -15.10 20.98 -56.03
N ARG A 35 -14.59 19.85 -56.50
CA ARG A 35 -13.78 18.96 -55.71
C ARG A 35 -12.47 19.62 -55.26
N LEU A 36 -11.79 20.27 -56.21
CA LEU A 36 -10.54 20.97 -55.93
C LEU A 36 -10.76 22.18 -55.01
N TRP A 37 -11.86 22.92 -55.24
CA TRP A 37 -12.24 24.04 -54.38
C TRP A 37 -12.59 23.60 -52.99
N ASN A 38 -13.33 22.50 -52.82
CA ASN A 38 -13.61 21.90 -51.51
C ASN A 38 -12.31 21.52 -50.78
N LEU A 39 -11.41 20.79 -51.45
CA LEU A 39 -10.13 20.32 -50.86
C LEU A 39 -9.16 21.47 -50.54
N GLN A 40 -9.13 22.55 -51.35
CA GLN A 40 -8.15 23.63 -51.16
C GLN A 40 -8.68 24.81 -50.33
N VAL A 41 -9.98 25.09 -50.38
CA VAL A 41 -10.55 26.28 -49.74
C VAL A 41 -11.40 25.94 -48.51
N LEU A 42 -12.25 24.92 -48.58
CA LEU A 42 -13.11 24.56 -47.46
C LEU A 42 -12.42 23.65 -46.44
N SER A 43 -11.67 22.64 -46.91
CA SER A 43 -10.95 21.69 -46.06
C SER A 43 -9.42 21.93 -46.07
N GLY A 44 -8.95 23.00 -46.70
CA GLY A 44 -7.51 23.26 -46.86
C GLY A 44 -6.78 23.51 -45.54
N GLU A 45 -7.40 24.17 -44.59
CA GLU A 45 -6.83 24.40 -43.27
C GLU A 45 -6.78 23.10 -42.46
N GLU A 46 -7.79 22.26 -42.58
CA GLU A 46 -7.86 20.95 -41.94
C GLU A 46 -6.78 20.01 -42.48
N TYR A 47 -6.65 19.89 -43.80
CA TYR A 47 -5.58 19.10 -44.43
C TYR A 47 -4.18 19.68 -44.19
N LEU A 48 -4.06 21.00 -44.02
CA LEU A 48 -2.79 21.63 -43.69
C LEU A 48 -2.41 21.33 -42.22
N ALA A 49 -3.41 21.29 -41.33
CA ALA A 49 -3.22 20.88 -39.93
C ALA A 49 -2.85 19.41 -39.84
N GLU A 50 -3.56 18.52 -40.55
CA GLU A 50 -3.21 17.09 -40.64
C GLU A 50 -1.81 16.87 -41.22
N ALA A 51 -1.45 17.60 -42.29
CA ALA A 51 -0.11 17.50 -42.88
C ALA A 51 0.99 18.03 -41.96
N LYS A 52 0.70 19.02 -41.09
CA LYS A 52 1.63 19.49 -40.07
C LYS A 52 1.74 18.47 -38.91
N ASN A 53 0.62 17.91 -38.47
CA ASN A 53 0.61 16.88 -37.45
C ASN A 53 1.33 15.60 -37.91
N ASN A 54 1.16 15.20 -39.18
CA ASN A 54 1.88 14.06 -39.77
C ASN A 54 3.39 14.29 -39.93
N ARG A 55 3.88 15.53 -39.80
CA ARG A 55 5.31 15.88 -39.85
C ARG A 55 5.98 16.02 -38.52
N THR A 56 5.19 16.03 -37.45
CA THR A 56 5.70 16.18 -36.08
C THR A 56 5.22 15.03 -35.21
N ARG A 57 6.11 14.48 -34.41
CA ARG A 57 5.75 13.56 -33.33
C ARG A 57 6.10 14.16 -31.98
N GLU A 58 5.25 13.90 -31.03
CA GLU A 58 5.45 14.25 -29.65
C GLU A 58 5.90 13.00 -28.88
N PHE A 59 6.95 13.16 -28.08
CA PHE A 59 7.45 12.12 -27.20
C PHE A 59 7.36 12.65 -25.78
N LYS A 60 6.77 11.88 -24.90
CA LYS A 60 6.82 12.13 -23.46
C LYS A 60 8.25 11.94 -22.96
N VAL A 61 8.69 12.83 -22.09
CA VAL A 61 9.92 12.69 -21.30
C VAL A 61 9.48 12.45 -19.87
N ILE A 62 9.73 11.24 -19.37
CA ILE A 62 9.30 10.84 -18.04
C ILE A 62 9.94 11.75 -16.99
N ALA A 63 9.14 12.27 -16.05
CA ALA A 63 9.61 13.02 -14.92
C ALA A 63 10.23 12.08 -13.87
N PRO A 64 11.30 12.48 -13.17
CA PRO A 64 11.71 11.77 -11.97
C PRO A 64 10.61 11.91 -10.91
N ARG A 65 10.32 10.83 -10.18
CA ARG A 65 9.39 10.87 -9.05
C ARG A 65 9.99 11.66 -7.89
N GLY A 66 9.17 12.24 -7.04
CA GLY A 66 9.59 12.86 -5.79
C GLY A 66 10.24 11.85 -4.85
N ASP A 67 11.12 12.30 -4.00
CA ASP A 67 11.75 11.46 -2.98
C ASP A 67 10.77 11.18 -1.83
N ILE A 68 10.95 10.04 -1.14
CA ILE A 68 10.24 9.76 0.12
C ILE A 68 11.26 9.84 1.25
N LEU A 69 10.94 10.68 2.22
CA LEU A 69 11.81 11.00 3.36
C LEU A 69 11.16 10.50 4.64
N ASP A 70 11.96 10.16 5.62
CA ASP A 70 11.51 9.97 6.99
C ASP A 70 11.17 11.31 7.67
N ARG A 71 10.75 11.27 8.93
CA ARG A 71 10.39 12.48 9.70
C ARG A 71 11.55 13.46 9.92
N ASP A 72 12.79 13.00 9.87
CA ASP A 72 14.00 13.81 10.08
C ASP A 72 14.62 14.29 8.75
N GLY A 73 14.05 13.85 7.62
CA GLY A 73 14.49 14.18 6.27
C GLY A 73 15.56 13.22 5.73
N GLU A 74 15.73 12.05 6.35
CA GLU A 74 16.55 10.98 5.78
C GLU A 74 15.84 10.38 4.56
N VAL A 75 16.59 10.13 3.49
CA VAL A 75 16.05 9.58 2.25
C VAL A 75 15.74 8.08 2.41
N LEU A 76 14.47 7.72 2.32
CA LEU A 76 14.01 6.34 2.31
C LEU A 76 13.87 5.79 0.89
N VAL A 77 13.44 6.63 -0.06
CA VAL A 77 13.30 6.27 -1.48
C VAL A 77 13.70 7.46 -2.34
N ASP A 78 14.54 7.23 -3.33
CA ASP A 78 14.96 8.22 -4.32
C ASP A 78 14.87 7.67 -5.76
N ASN A 79 15.52 8.36 -6.70
CA ASN A 79 15.63 7.91 -8.08
C ASN A 79 17.09 7.81 -8.48
N ARG A 80 17.53 6.68 -8.98
CA ARG A 80 18.84 6.55 -9.60
C ARG A 80 18.75 6.64 -11.11
N THR A 81 19.75 7.25 -11.72
CA THR A 81 19.89 7.21 -13.18
C THR A 81 20.31 5.81 -13.61
N SER A 82 19.61 5.23 -14.57
CA SER A 82 19.94 3.97 -15.18
C SER A 82 19.83 4.01 -16.70
N LEU A 83 20.03 2.90 -17.36
CA LEU A 83 19.96 2.75 -18.80
C LEU A 83 18.81 1.80 -19.16
N ALA A 84 18.04 2.16 -20.18
CA ALA A 84 16.98 1.34 -20.74
C ALA A 84 17.33 0.91 -22.15
N LEU A 85 16.99 -0.33 -22.48
CA LEU A 85 17.08 -0.86 -23.84
C LEU A 85 15.78 -0.54 -24.58
N GLN A 86 15.88 0.26 -25.63
CA GLN A 86 14.75 0.66 -26.46
C GLN A 86 14.89 0.09 -27.88
N LEU A 87 13.77 -0.30 -28.46
CA LEU A 87 13.66 -0.80 -29.83
C LEU A 87 12.85 0.17 -30.67
N ASN A 88 13.44 0.68 -31.75
CA ASN A 88 12.74 1.39 -32.79
C ASN A 88 12.18 0.37 -33.81
N THR A 89 10.91 0.06 -33.71
CA THR A 89 10.21 -0.94 -34.54
C THR A 89 10.28 -0.63 -36.04
N ALA A 90 10.40 0.64 -36.43
CA ALA A 90 10.54 1.05 -37.84
C ALA A 90 11.87 0.61 -38.49
N LYS A 91 12.82 0.13 -37.70
CA LYS A 91 14.12 -0.38 -38.18
C LYS A 91 14.23 -1.90 -38.17
N LEU A 92 13.17 -2.60 -37.76
CA LEU A 92 13.12 -4.05 -37.84
C LEU A 92 13.15 -4.53 -39.29
N PRO A 93 13.70 -5.72 -39.59
CA PRO A 93 13.69 -6.31 -40.90
C PRO A 93 12.27 -6.47 -41.45
N GLU A 94 12.08 -6.21 -42.76
CA GLU A 94 10.80 -6.44 -43.44
C GLU A 94 10.50 -7.95 -43.64
N ASP A 95 11.53 -8.80 -43.65
CA ASP A 95 11.36 -10.26 -43.77
C ASP A 95 10.91 -10.84 -42.40
N PRO A 96 9.74 -11.53 -42.35
CA PRO A 96 9.21 -12.04 -41.10
C PRO A 96 10.09 -13.08 -40.39
N ALA A 97 10.96 -13.76 -41.13
CA ALA A 97 11.88 -14.75 -40.54
C ALA A 97 13.10 -14.06 -39.91
N GLU A 98 13.61 -13.01 -40.54
CA GLU A 98 14.70 -12.17 -40.01
C GLU A 98 14.23 -11.38 -38.81
N GLU A 99 13.06 -10.74 -38.87
CA GLU A 99 12.41 -10.05 -37.76
C GLU A 99 12.27 -10.99 -36.54
N ARG A 100 11.70 -12.19 -36.77
CA ARG A 100 11.53 -13.16 -35.68
C ARG A 100 12.86 -13.59 -35.03
N ALA A 101 13.90 -13.74 -35.85
CA ALA A 101 15.23 -14.09 -35.37
C ALA A 101 15.86 -12.97 -34.55
N GLU A 102 15.69 -11.71 -34.97
CA GLU A 102 16.15 -10.54 -34.23
C GLU A 102 15.41 -10.37 -32.90
N LEU A 103 14.07 -10.42 -32.92
CA LEU A 103 13.28 -10.37 -31.69
C LEU A 103 13.59 -11.50 -30.71
N ALA A 104 13.95 -12.68 -31.20
CA ALA A 104 14.37 -13.78 -30.35
C ALA A 104 15.74 -13.51 -29.71
N ARG A 105 16.69 -12.90 -30.45
CA ARG A 105 17.99 -12.49 -29.91
C ARG A 105 17.83 -11.37 -28.86
N LEU A 106 17.00 -10.37 -29.16
CA LEU A 106 16.66 -9.30 -28.22
C LEU A 106 16.01 -9.84 -26.95
N GLY A 107 15.12 -10.83 -27.10
CA GLY A 107 14.52 -11.52 -25.95
C GLY A 107 15.56 -12.22 -25.07
N GLN A 108 16.55 -12.87 -25.65
CA GLN A 108 17.65 -13.48 -24.91
C GLN A 108 18.49 -12.45 -24.16
N LEU A 109 18.82 -11.32 -24.81
CA LEU A 109 19.60 -10.24 -24.21
C LEU A 109 18.85 -9.53 -23.08
N SER A 110 17.57 -9.28 -23.28
CA SER A 110 16.71 -8.61 -22.27
C SER A 110 16.15 -9.58 -21.20
N HIS A 111 16.50 -10.87 -21.26
CA HIS A 111 15.88 -11.91 -20.43
C HIS A 111 14.36 -12.01 -20.54
N MET A 112 13.82 -11.61 -21.71
CA MET A 112 12.40 -11.67 -22.02
C MET A 112 12.08 -12.83 -22.95
N SER A 113 10.92 -13.48 -22.77
CA SER A 113 10.42 -14.41 -23.78
C SER A 113 10.03 -13.66 -25.06
N LEU A 114 10.17 -14.30 -26.22
CA LEU A 114 9.74 -13.72 -27.51
C LEU A 114 8.27 -13.21 -27.47
N ARG A 115 7.43 -13.87 -26.67
CA ARG A 115 6.03 -13.47 -26.47
C ARG A 115 5.92 -12.15 -25.70
N LYS A 116 6.73 -11.96 -24.65
CA LYS A 116 6.80 -10.68 -23.92
C LYS A 116 7.33 -9.55 -24.81
N VAL A 117 8.40 -9.78 -25.60
CA VAL A 117 8.93 -8.78 -26.54
C VAL A 117 7.87 -8.36 -27.55
N ARG A 118 7.14 -9.31 -28.15
CA ARG A 118 6.05 -8.98 -29.10
C ARG A 118 4.89 -8.26 -28.47
N ARG A 119 4.55 -8.58 -27.24
CA ARG A 119 3.51 -7.90 -26.49
C ARG A 119 3.92 -6.45 -26.23
N ALA A 120 5.13 -6.20 -25.75
CA ALA A 120 5.66 -4.85 -25.53
C ALA A 120 5.67 -4.01 -26.82
N ILE A 121 6.02 -4.62 -27.96
CA ILE A 121 5.95 -3.94 -29.27
C ILE A 121 4.50 -3.58 -29.63
N ALA A 122 3.55 -4.51 -29.47
CA ALA A 122 2.15 -4.27 -29.82
C ALA A 122 1.54 -3.16 -28.94
N GLU A 123 1.78 -3.19 -27.65
CA GLU A 123 1.35 -2.16 -26.69
C GLU A 123 2.00 -0.81 -27.02
N GLY A 124 3.30 -0.77 -27.26
CA GLY A 124 3.99 0.46 -27.64
C GLY A 124 3.52 1.05 -28.97
N GLU A 125 3.19 0.23 -29.96
CA GLU A 125 2.63 0.69 -31.26
C GLU A 125 1.19 1.19 -31.13
N GLU A 126 0.41 0.67 -30.19
CA GLU A 126 -0.95 1.14 -29.90
C GLU A 126 -0.92 2.53 -29.27
N VAL A 127 0.02 2.77 -28.35
CA VAL A 127 0.20 4.07 -27.69
C VAL A 127 0.78 5.13 -28.63
N ALA A 128 1.86 4.80 -29.34
CA ALA A 128 2.51 5.73 -30.25
C ALA A 128 3.19 4.99 -31.42
N ALA A 129 2.44 4.77 -32.50
CA ALA A 129 2.95 4.07 -33.69
C ALA A 129 4.30 4.64 -34.18
N GLY A 130 5.37 3.81 -34.16
CA GLY A 130 6.76 4.15 -34.53
C GLY A 130 7.55 4.92 -33.48
N ALA A 131 7.07 5.06 -32.25
CA ALA A 131 7.89 5.44 -31.11
C ALA A 131 8.83 4.28 -30.73
N PRO A 132 10.01 4.57 -30.15
CA PRO A 132 10.84 3.53 -29.57
C PRO A 132 10.11 2.84 -28.41
N VAL A 133 10.07 1.52 -28.43
CA VAL A 133 9.47 0.69 -27.38
C VAL A 133 10.55 0.34 -26.36
N THR A 134 10.31 0.58 -25.08
CA THR A 134 11.22 0.16 -24.01
C THR A 134 11.05 -1.35 -23.80
N LEU A 135 12.11 -2.11 -24.05
CA LEU A 135 12.12 -3.55 -23.84
C LEU A 135 12.50 -3.91 -22.40
N ARG A 136 13.46 -3.19 -21.84
CA ARG A 136 13.91 -3.38 -20.46
C ARG A 136 14.43 -2.08 -19.88
N ARG A 137 14.01 -1.78 -18.66
CA ARG A 137 14.59 -0.74 -17.83
C ARG A 137 15.72 -1.35 -17.01
N ASP A 138 16.61 -0.53 -16.51
CA ASP A 138 17.70 -0.92 -15.62
C ASP A 138 18.63 -2.02 -16.18
N VAL A 139 19.20 -1.76 -17.37
CA VAL A 139 20.16 -2.66 -18.00
C VAL A 139 21.59 -2.39 -17.50
N GLY A 140 22.30 -3.48 -17.20
CA GLY A 140 23.70 -3.42 -16.76
C GLY A 140 24.64 -2.92 -17.87
N PHE A 141 25.76 -2.32 -17.45
CA PHE A 141 26.77 -1.78 -18.37
C PHE A 141 27.31 -2.81 -19.38
N ASP A 142 27.44 -4.07 -18.99
CA ASP A 142 27.92 -5.14 -19.86
C ASP A 142 26.99 -5.37 -21.05
N LEU A 143 25.66 -5.33 -20.82
CA LEU A 143 24.67 -5.44 -21.90
C LEU A 143 24.71 -4.23 -22.83
N VAL A 144 24.86 -3.03 -22.27
CA VAL A 144 25.00 -1.80 -23.03
C VAL A 144 26.22 -1.84 -23.93
N ALA A 145 27.38 -2.19 -23.36
CA ALA A 145 28.62 -2.32 -24.12
C ALA A 145 28.49 -3.35 -25.26
N TYR A 146 27.84 -4.50 -24.98
CA TYR A 146 27.61 -5.52 -25.98
C TYR A 146 26.74 -5.04 -27.15
N VAL A 147 25.63 -4.34 -26.83
CA VAL A 147 24.73 -3.77 -27.87
C VAL A 147 25.44 -2.68 -28.68
N GLU A 148 26.19 -1.79 -28.05
CA GLU A 148 26.93 -0.71 -28.71
C GLU A 148 28.07 -1.26 -29.60
N GLU A 149 28.75 -2.32 -29.19
CA GLU A 149 29.80 -2.97 -29.99
C GLU A 149 29.24 -3.76 -31.17
N ASN A 150 27.98 -4.23 -31.10
CA ASN A 150 27.34 -5.08 -32.11
C ASN A 150 26.11 -4.40 -32.74
N GLN A 151 26.10 -3.08 -32.91
CA GLN A 151 24.97 -2.33 -33.46
C GLN A 151 24.49 -2.82 -34.86
N ASP A 152 25.38 -3.40 -35.64
CA ASP A 152 25.04 -4.00 -36.96
C ASP A 152 24.14 -5.25 -36.79
N GLU A 153 24.20 -5.93 -35.67
CA GLU A 153 23.36 -7.11 -35.36
C GLU A 153 22.02 -6.73 -34.73
N PHE A 154 21.90 -5.50 -34.21
CA PHE A 154 20.72 -4.97 -33.54
C PHE A 154 20.24 -3.64 -34.14
N PRO A 155 19.83 -3.64 -35.44
CA PRO A 155 19.36 -2.43 -36.10
C PRO A 155 18.09 -1.93 -35.40
N GLY A 156 18.13 -0.69 -34.91
CA GLY A 156 17.00 -0.08 -34.22
C GLY A 156 17.04 -0.17 -32.71
N VAL A 157 17.93 -0.94 -32.13
CA VAL A 157 18.13 -0.94 -30.69
C VAL A 157 18.96 0.28 -30.27
N ALA A 158 18.50 0.98 -29.25
CA ALA A 158 19.16 2.13 -28.66
C ALA A 158 19.18 2.01 -27.14
N VAL A 159 20.17 2.65 -26.54
CA VAL A 159 20.26 2.77 -25.07
C VAL A 159 19.88 4.19 -24.68
N GLN A 160 18.92 4.33 -23.77
CA GLN A 160 18.47 5.61 -23.27
C GLN A 160 18.65 5.70 -21.76
N ARG A 161 18.99 6.90 -21.27
CA ARG A 161 18.99 7.17 -19.83
C ARG A 161 17.57 7.28 -19.32
N VAL A 162 17.28 6.58 -18.23
CA VAL A 162 15.98 6.61 -17.53
C VAL A 162 16.21 6.81 -16.05
N PHE A 163 15.19 7.25 -15.35
CA PHE A 163 15.14 7.21 -13.90
C PHE A 163 14.49 5.91 -13.47
N VAL A 164 15.07 5.26 -12.48
CA VAL A 164 14.54 4.03 -11.87
C VAL A 164 14.39 4.28 -10.39
N ARG A 165 13.27 3.85 -9.83
CA ARG A 165 13.02 3.97 -8.39
C ARG A 165 14.06 3.19 -7.62
N HIS A 166 14.59 3.77 -6.57
CA HIS A 166 15.67 3.22 -5.79
C HIS A 166 15.36 3.30 -4.30
N TYR A 167 15.55 2.18 -3.62
CA TYR A 167 15.34 1.98 -2.19
C TYR A 167 16.70 1.74 -1.54
N PRO A 168 17.36 2.76 -0.96
CA PRO A 168 18.74 2.65 -0.47
C PRO A 168 18.96 1.53 0.53
N ASP A 169 17.99 1.31 1.42
CA ASP A 169 18.00 0.27 2.44
C ASP A 169 17.06 -0.90 2.10
N ALA A 170 16.95 -1.22 0.84
CA ALA A 170 16.21 -2.34 0.26
C ALA A 170 14.92 -2.75 1.01
N THR A 171 15.03 -3.31 2.22
CA THR A 171 13.91 -3.88 2.99
C THR A 171 13.34 -2.98 4.08
N ARG A 172 13.99 -1.85 4.42
CA ARG A 172 13.54 -0.94 5.48
C ARG A 172 12.21 -0.29 5.11
N ALA A 173 11.23 -0.43 5.99
CA ALA A 173 9.87 0.11 5.82
C ALA A 173 9.16 -0.36 4.53
N ALA A 174 9.55 -1.48 3.91
CA ALA A 174 9.04 -1.91 2.61
C ALA A 174 7.50 -1.94 2.54
N HIS A 175 6.81 -2.41 3.58
CA HIS A 175 5.35 -2.43 3.64
C HIS A 175 4.70 -1.04 3.79
N VAL A 176 5.44 -0.05 4.31
CA VAL A 176 4.98 1.34 4.40
C VAL A 176 5.25 2.08 3.09
N LEU A 177 6.45 1.91 2.55
CA LEU A 177 6.88 2.58 1.33
C LEU A 177 6.12 2.06 0.12
N GLY A 178 5.94 0.75 0.04
CA GLY A 178 5.31 0.11 -1.10
C GLY A 178 6.21 0.06 -2.33
N SER A 179 5.61 -0.05 -3.50
CA SER A 179 6.32 -0.22 -4.76
C SER A 179 5.70 0.58 -5.89
N VAL A 180 6.45 0.75 -6.96
CA VAL A 180 5.98 1.30 -8.23
C VAL A 180 5.87 0.20 -9.29
N GLY A 181 5.02 0.42 -10.28
CA GLY A 181 4.85 -0.50 -11.40
C GLY A 181 4.21 0.18 -12.60
N GLU A 182 4.18 -0.53 -13.72
CA GLU A 182 3.49 -0.07 -14.91
C GLU A 182 1.98 -0.14 -14.71
N ILE A 183 1.25 0.91 -15.13
CA ILE A 183 -0.20 1.00 -14.99
C ILE A 183 -0.91 -0.08 -15.79
N GLU A 184 -1.87 -0.77 -15.17
CA GLU A 184 -2.69 -1.80 -15.80
C GLU A 184 -3.92 -1.22 -16.52
N GLU A 185 -4.51 -1.97 -17.46
CA GLU A 185 -5.70 -1.53 -18.22
C GLU A 185 -6.92 -1.24 -17.32
N GLU A 186 -7.05 -1.94 -16.20
CA GLU A 186 -8.09 -1.73 -15.21
C GLU A 186 -7.90 -0.40 -14.47
N GLU A 187 -6.67 -0.09 -14.09
CA GLU A 187 -6.30 1.14 -13.37
C GLU A 187 -6.46 2.39 -14.23
N LEU A 188 -6.21 2.28 -15.55
CA LEU A 188 -6.47 3.38 -16.51
C LEU A 188 -7.93 3.85 -16.54
N LYS A 189 -8.87 3.05 -16.04
CA LYS A 189 -10.29 3.41 -15.95
C LYS A 189 -10.61 4.26 -14.72
N GLU A 190 -9.68 4.33 -13.78
CA GLU A 190 -9.85 5.11 -12.55
C GLU A 190 -9.74 6.61 -12.83
N PRO A 191 -10.61 7.44 -12.21
CA PRO A 191 -10.64 8.88 -12.47
C PRO A 191 -9.31 9.60 -12.21
N GLN A 192 -8.49 9.09 -11.30
CA GLN A 192 -7.20 9.67 -10.92
C GLN A 192 -6.11 9.44 -11.98
N TYR A 193 -6.28 8.45 -12.85
CA TYR A 193 -5.31 8.06 -13.87
C TYR A 193 -5.75 8.37 -15.32
N LYS A 194 -6.85 9.12 -15.50
CA LYS A 194 -7.45 9.45 -16.81
C LYS A 194 -6.48 10.13 -17.79
N ASP A 195 -5.44 10.78 -17.29
CA ASP A 195 -4.44 11.52 -18.08
C ASP A 195 -3.17 10.69 -18.34
N LEU A 196 -3.19 9.41 -17.94
CA LEU A 196 -2.09 8.47 -18.14
C LEU A 196 -2.34 7.59 -19.37
N GLU A 197 -1.24 6.99 -19.84
CA GLU A 197 -1.21 6.09 -21.00
C GLU A 197 -0.61 4.74 -20.58
N PRO A 198 -0.92 3.65 -21.30
CA PRO A 198 -0.23 2.37 -21.08
C PRO A 198 1.29 2.57 -21.13
N GLY A 199 2.01 1.95 -20.19
CA GLY A 199 3.45 2.11 -20.03
C GLY A 199 3.89 3.24 -19.09
N ASP A 200 2.96 4.08 -18.61
CA ASP A 200 3.24 5.03 -17.54
C ASP A 200 3.43 4.28 -16.21
N GLU A 201 4.30 4.78 -15.33
CA GLU A 201 4.60 4.21 -14.03
C GLU A 201 3.79 4.91 -12.93
N ILE A 202 3.16 4.12 -12.09
CA ILE A 202 2.38 4.58 -10.92
C ILE A 202 2.84 3.89 -9.65
N GLY A 203 2.44 4.41 -8.49
CA GLY A 203 2.53 3.69 -7.23
C GLY A 203 1.52 2.54 -7.20
N GLN A 204 1.97 1.34 -6.81
CA GLN A 204 1.17 0.12 -6.79
C GLN A 204 0.72 -0.28 -5.38
N SER A 205 1.48 0.13 -4.35
CA SER A 205 1.18 -0.19 -2.95
C SER A 205 1.78 0.87 -2.02
N GLY A 206 1.42 0.83 -0.75
CA GLY A 206 1.98 1.67 0.30
C GLY A 206 1.88 3.18 0.04
N ALA A 207 2.88 3.92 0.50
CA ALA A 207 2.98 5.37 0.31
C ALA A 207 3.16 5.77 -1.16
N GLU A 208 3.83 4.94 -1.95
CA GLU A 208 3.95 5.15 -3.40
C GLU A 208 2.57 5.24 -4.08
N TYR A 209 1.62 4.37 -3.69
CA TYR A 209 0.24 4.40 -4.20
C TYR A 209 -0.58 5.53 -3.58
N ALA A 210 -0.58 5.63 -2.25
CA ALA A 210 -1.43 6.58 -1.53
C ALA A 210 -1.13 8.05 -1.88
N TYR A 211 0.14 8.33 -2.17
CA TYR A 211 0.63 9.68 -2.47
C TYR A 211 1.13 9.84 -3.92
N ASP A 212 0.82 8.89 -4.81
CA ASP A 212 1.25 8.88 -6.21
C ASP A 212 1.05 10.23 -6.92
N LYS A 213 -0.08 10.88 -6.67
CA LYS A 213 -0.41 12.18 -7.26
C LYS A 213 0.65 13.26 -7.01
N PHE A 214 1.31 13.24 -5.86
CA PHE A 214 2.36 14.19 -5.50
C PHE A 214 3.73 13.70 -6.01
N LEU A 215 3.98 12.41 -5.87
CA LEU A 215 5.25 11.79 -6.20
C LEU A 215 5.54 11.72 -7.71
N ARG A 216 4.53 11.53 -8.56
CA ARG A 216 4.70 11.18 -9.97
C ARG A 216 5.32 12.28 -10.84
N GLY A 217 5.12 13.57 -10.53
CA GLY A 217 5.55 14.70 -11.36
C GLY A 217 4.80 14.83 -12.68
N ASP A 218 5.16 15.84 -13.45
CA ASP A 218 4.57 16.12 -14.75
C ASP A 218 5.53 15.79 -15.89
N PRO A 219 5.14 14.97 -16.89
CA PRO A 219 6.02 14.61 -17.99
C PRO A 219 6.37 15.81 -18.86
N GLY A 220 7.59 15.85 -19.34
CA GLY A 220 8.01 16.76 -20.39
C GLY A 220 7.52 16.31 -21.77
N LEU A 221 7.59 17.23 -22.73
CA LEU A 221 7.23 16.96 -24.14
C LEU A 221 8.37 17.35 -25.06
N THR A 222 8.81 16.43 -25.91
CA THR A 222 9.74 16.70 -27.01
C THR A 222 9.04 16.51 -28.33
N ARG A 223 8.95 17.58 -29.14
CA ARG A 223 8.46 17.54 -30.53
C ARG A 223 9.62 17.39 -31.48
N ILE A 224 9.58 16.37 -32.32
CA ILE A 224 10.54 16.17 -33.38
C ILE A 224 9.84 16.14 -34.73
N GLN A 225 10.54 16.63 -35.74
CA GLN A 225 10.08 16.54 -37.13
C GLN A 225 10.42 15.15 -37.69
N VAL A 226 9.44 14.51 -38.31
CA VAL A 226 9.60 13.20 -38.95
C VAL A 226 9.40 13.29 -40.44
N ASN A 227 10.02 12.37 -41.19
CA ASN A 227 9.81 12.20 -42.63
C ASN A 227 8.50 11.43 -42.91
N ALA A 228 8.19 11.19 -44.21
CA ALA A 228 6.99 10.47 -44.63
C ALA A 228 6.93 9.00 -44.14
N LEU A 229 8.04 8.45 -43.68
CA LEU A 229 8.15 7.11 -43.07
C LEU A 229 8.10 7.14 -41.54
N GLY A 230 7.85 8.32 -40.94
CA GLY A 230 7.81 8.47 -39.49
C GLY A 230 9.19 8.53 -38.80
N GLN A 231 10.28 8.60 -39.56
CA GLN A 231 11.64 8.63 -39.01
C GLN A 231 12.07 10.07 -38.69
N PRO A 232 12.79 10.29 -37.59
CA PRO A 232 13.31 11.60 -37.21
C PRO A 232 14.19 12.21 -38.33
N THR A 233 13.97 13.49 -38.64
CA THR A 233 14.85 14.22 -39.58
C THR A 233 16.05 14.78 -38.80
N PRO A 234 17.28 14.75 -39.38
CA PRO A 234 18.44 15.35 -38.73
C PRO A 234 18.22 16.83 -38.40
N GLY A 235 18.41 17.21 -37.11
CA GLY A 235 18.16 18.58 -36.64
C GLY A 235 16.69 18.96 -36.49
N GLY A 236 15.76 18.00 -36.56
CA GLY A 236 14.32 18.21 -36.53
C GLY A 236 13.68 18.39 -35.16
N GLN A 237 14.45 18.58 -34.06
CA GLN A 237 13.88 18.92 -32.76
C GLN A 237 13.29 20.32 -32.81
N LEU A 238 11.96 20.42 -32.61
CA LEU A 238 11.23 21.68 -32.79
C LEU A 238 11.00 22.39 -31.46
N VAL A 239 10.59 21.66 -30.44
CA VAL A 239 10.31 22.16 -29.08
C VAL A 239 10.65 21.04 -28.10
N SER A 240 11.24 21.40 -26.97
CA SER A 240 11.40 20.54 -25.82
C SER A 240 10.96 21.29 -24.57
N THR A 241 9.94 20.75 -23.90
CA THR A 241 9.54 21.19 -22.56
C THR A 241 10.12 20.19 -21.57
N PRO A 242 10.98 20.62 -20.65
CA PRO A 242 11.53 19.70 -19.66
C PRO A 242 10.43 19.13 -18.76
N PRO A 243 10.60 17.92 -18.23
CA PRO A 243 9.69 17.38 -17.22
C PRO A 243 9.81 18.16 -15.92
N THR A 244 8.72 18.21 -15.15
CA THR A 244 8.72 18.74 -13.78
C THR A 244 8.83 17.56 -12.83
N PRO A 245 9.87 17.46 -12.00
CA PRO A 245 9.98 16.42 -10.97
C PRO A 245 8.75 16.41 -10.06
N GLY A 246 8.42 15.23 -9.55
CA GLY A 246 7.43 15.11 -8.49
C GLY A 246 7.88 15.79 -7.21
N ASP A 247 6.92 16.13 -6.37
CA ASP A 247 7.16 16.69 -5.04
C ASP A 247 7.61 15.58 -4.08
N SER A 248 8.48 15.89 -3.14
CA SER A 248 8.96 14.96 -2.13
C SER A 248 7.91 14.77 -1.03
N LEU A 249 7.73 13.53 -0.59
CA LEU A 249 6.85 13.17 0.52
C LEU A 249 7.67 12.94 1.78
N LYS A 250 7.35 13.66 2.84
CA LYS A 250 7.89 13.40 4.16
C LYS A 250 6.91 12.60 4.99
N LEU A 251 7.37 11.50 5.56
CA LEU A 251 6.59 10.60 6.38
C LEU A 251 6.70 10.92 7.86
N THR A 252 5.77 10.41 8.67
CA THR A 252 5.84 10.41 10.13
C THR A 252 6.79 9.35 10.68
N ILE A 253 7.22 8.42 9.83
CA ILE A 253 8.11 7.31 10.16
C ILE A 253 9.47 7.85 10.63
N ASP A 254 9.96 7.30 11.72
CA ASP A 254 11.30 7.50 12.24
C ASP A 254 12.17 6.32 11.82
N GLY A 255 13.19 6.55 11.00
CA GLY A 255 14.00 5.50 10.39
C GLY A 255 14.72 4.61 11.41
N ASP A 256 15.17 5.16 12.54
CA ASP A 256 15.85 4.42 13.61
C ASP A 256 14.87 3.52 14.38
N VAL A 257 13.69 4.07 14.70
CA VAL A 257 12.62 3.34 15.40
C VAL A 257 12.07 2.22 14.51
N GLN A 258 11.92 2.48 13.20
CA GLN A 258 11.53 1.49 12.20
C GLN A 258 12.52 0.33 12.16
N SER A 259 13.81 0.64 12.03
CA SER A 259 14.89 -0.35 11.97
C SER A 259 14.97 -1.20 13.24
N ALA A 260 14.73 -0.59 14.41
CA ALA A 260 14.69 -1.30 15.68
C ALA A 260 13.56 -2.34 15.76
N GLY A 261 12.35 -1.98 15.27
CA GLY A 261 11.20 -2.87 15.21
C GLY A 261 11.41 -4.03 14.24
N GLU A 262 11.89 -3.76 13.04
CA GLU A 262 12.20 -4.77 12.02
C GLU A 262 13.27 -5.75 12.48
N ALA A 263 14.34 -5.26 13.09
CA ALA A 263 15.38 -6.10 13.67
C ALA A 263 14.84 -6.97 14.82
N GLY A 264 13.91 -6.42 15.61
CA GLY A 264 13.22 -7.17 16.66
C GLY A 264 12.40 -8.34 16.11
N LEU A 265 11.61 -8.12 15.06
CA LEU A 265 10.85 -9.18 14.40
C LEU A 265 11.74 -10.19 13.69
N ALA A 266 12.78 -9.75 12.99
CA ALA A 266 13.72 -10.63 12.31
C ALA A 266 14.40 -11.63 13.29
N GLU A 267 14.61 -11.21 14.55
CA GLU A 267 15.12 -12.10 15.61
C GLU A 267 14.06 -13.07 16.15
N LYS A 268 12.79 -12.64 16.25
CA LYS A 268 11.72 -13.38 16.91
C LYS A 268 10.85 -14.21 15.98
N GLY A 269 10.77 -13.85 14.71
CA GLY A 269 9.99 -14.58 13.70
C GLY A 269 8.91 -13.75 13.03
N ARG A 270 8.02 -14.45 12.32
CA ARG A 270 6.91 -13.83 11.57
C ARG A 270 5.99 -13.03 12.48
N GLY A 271 5.64 -11.83 12.06
CA GLY A 271 4.77 -10.98 12.87
C GLY A 271 4.65 -9.55 12.33
N GLY A 272 4.04 -8.68 13.13
CA GLY A 272 3.89 -7.27 12.80
C GLY A 272 4.01 -6.40 14.04
N PHE A 273 4.40 -5.15 13.85
CA PHE A 273 4.45 -4.15 14.92
C PHE A 273 3.97 -2.79 14.42
N ILE A 274 3.54 -1.98 15.38
CA ILE A 274 3.23 -0.57 15.18
C ILE A 274 3.63 0.23 16.42
N SER A 275 4.19 1.42 16.20
CA SER A 275 4.37 2.44 17.24
C SER A 275 3.78 3.75 16.75
N MET A 276 2.91 4.38 17.58
CA MET A 276 2.10 5.52 17.16
C MET A 276 1.94 6.54 18.30
N ASN A 277 1.92 7.82 17.97
CA ASN A 277 1.52 8.89 18.88
C ASN A 277 0.02 8.81 19.13
N ILE A 278 -0.37 8.67 20.41
CA ILE A 278 -1.78 8.46 20.79
C ILE A 278 -2.67 9.69 20.61
N ASP A 279 -2.10 10.88 20.51
CA ASP A 279 -2.84 12.14 20.38
C ASP A 279 -3.02 12.57 18.93
N THR A 280 -1.98 12.43 18.12
CA THR A 280 -1.99 12.85 16.71
C THR A 280 -2.39 11.74 15.75
N GLY A 281 -2.02 10.49 16.04
CA GLY A 281 -2.16 9.37 15.12
C GLY A 281 -0.94 9.17 14.21
N GLU A 282 0.10 10.00 14.35
CA GLU A 282 1.35 9.83 13.63
C GLU A 282 1.97 8.47 13.93
N ILE A 283 2.21 7.68 12.90
CA ILE A 283 2.88 6.39 13.01
C ILE A 283 4.38 6.62 12.97
N LEU A 284 5.06 6.31 14.07
CA LEU A 284 6.52 6.42 14.18
C LEU A 284 7.24 5.24 13.52
N ALA A 285 6.63 4.06 13.58
CA ALA A 285 7.14 2.85 12.96
C ALA A 285 5.99 1.86 12.74
N LEU A 286 6.02 1.17 11.61
CA LEU A 286 5.07 0.12 11.23
C LEU A 286 5.79 -0.90 10.36
N GLY A 287 5.76 -2.16 10.73
CA GLY A 287 6.47 -3.17 9.99
C GLY A 287 5.89 -4.57 10.10
N SER A 288 6.28 -5.40 9.16
CA SER A 288 5.90 -6.81 9.05
C SER A 288 7.14 -7.64 8.72
N TYR A 289 7.18 -8.86 9.22
CA TYR A 289 8.22 -9.84 8.89
C TYR A 289 7.58 -11.20 8.52
N PRO A 290 8.02 -11.89 7.45
CA PRO A 290 9.12 -11.50 6.56
C PRO A 290 8.87 -10.18 5.83
N THR A 291 9.96 -9.51 5.46
CA THR A 291 9.94 -8.31 4.62
C THR A 291 10.40 -8.66 3.20
N PHE A 292 10.37 -7.71 2.29
CA PHE A 292 10.77 -7.87 0.90
C PHE A 292 11.56 -6.65 0.42
N ASP A 293 12.24 -6.78 -0.72
CA ASP A 293 12.85 -5.65 -1.41
C ASP A 293 11.88 -5.13 -2.49
N PRO A 294 11.34 -3.90 -2.38
CA PRO A 294 10.41 -3.36 -3.36
C PRO A 294 10.95 -3.29 -4.79
N THR A 295 12.28 -3.28 -4.97
CA THR A 295 12.88 -3.29 -6.32
C THR A 295 12.58 -4.58 -7.08
N GLN A 296 12.36 -5.70 -6.37
CA GLN A 296 11.98 -6.98 -6.97
C GLN A 296 10.59 -6.98 -7.60
N LEU A 297 9.74 -5.99 -7.24
CA LEU A 297 8.38 -5.87 -7.79
C LEU A 297 8.31 -5.07 -9.10
N ILE A 298 9.35 -4.29 -9.43
CA ILE A 298 9.36 -3.42 -10.62
C ILE A 298 9.41 -4.25 -11.91
N GLU A 299 10.33 -5.20 -12.02
CA GLU A 299 10.45 -6.14 -13.16
C GLU A 299 10.80 -7.54 -12.63
N PRO A 300 9.87 -8.24 -11.97
CA PRO A 300 10.17 -9.48 -11.27
C PRO A 300 10.59 -10.61 -12.20
N THR A 301 11.64 -11.34 -11.82
CA THR A 301 11.99 -12.64 -12.40
C THR A 301 10.98 -13.71 -11.97
N GLN A 302 10.96 -14.86 -12.66
CA GLN A 302 10.07 -15.97 -12.25
C GLN A 302 10.37 -16.47 -10.84
N ALA A 303 11.63 -16.44 -10.41
CA ALA A 303 12.03 -16.86 -9.06
C ALA A 303 11.49 -15.90 -7.99
N GLU A 304 11.59 -14.58 -8.23
CA GLU A 304 11.02 -13.55 -7.36
C GLU A 304 9.49 -13.62 -7.31
N VAL A 305 8.82 -13.87 -8.44
CA VAL A 305 7.37 -14.11 -8.45
C VAL A 305 7.00 -15.33 -7.60
N ASP A 306 7.76 -16.43 -7.69
CA ASP A 306 7.49 -17.62 -6.90
C ASP A 306 7.73 -17.37 -5.41
N GLU A 307 8.78 -16.63 -5.04
CA GLU A 307 9.10 -16.24 -3.66
C GLU A 307 8.09 -15.26 -3.07
N LEU A 308 7.76 -14.20 -3.79
CA LEU A 308 6.93 -13.10 -3.26
C LEU A 308 5.43 -13.40 -3.28
N TYR A 309 4.93 -14.09 -4.32
CA TYR A 309 3.49 -14.25 -4.55
C TYR A 309 2.96 -15.66 -4.32
N ARG A 310 3.81 -16.70 -4.30
CA ARG A 310 3.38 -18.10 -4.20
C ARG A 310 3.77 -18.79 -2.91
N ASP A 311 4.61 -18.18 -2.12
CA ASP A 311 4.93 -18.70 -0.80
C ASP A 311 3.83 -18.29 0.18
N GLU A 312 2.76 -19.11 0.26
CA GLU A 312 1.62 -18.86 1.16
C GLU A 312 2.01 -18.96 2.65
N GLU A 313 3.07 -19.68 2.99
CA GLU A 313 3.52 -19.83 4.38
C GLU A 313 4.27 -18.58 4.84
N LEU A 314 5.20 -18.08 4.06
CA LEU A 314 5.96 -16.87 4.40
C LEU A 314 5.18 -15.60 4.09
N ALA A 315 4.45 -15.56 2.97
CA ALA A 315 3.65 -14.43 2.49
C ALA A 315 4.30 -13.06 2.77
N PRO A 316 5.49 -12.79 2.18
CA PRO A 316 6.30 -11.62 2.55
C PRO A 316 5.64 -10.29 2.17
N LEU A 317 4.73 -10.28 1.20
CA LEU A 317 4.00 -9.06 0.79
C LEU A 317 2.87 -8.68 1.75
N VAL A 318 2.43 -9.59 2.63
CA VAL A 318 1.36 -9.31 3.59
C VAL A 318 1.87 -8.40 4.70
N ASN A 319 1.25 -7.25 4.86
CA ASN A 319 1.51 -6.35 5.98
C ASN A 319 0.79 -6.85 7.24
N ARG A 320 1.46 -7.68 8.04
CA ARG A 320 0.89 -8.29 9.24
C ARG A 320 0.48 -7.29 10.32
N ALA A 321 0.97 -6.06 10.24
CA ALA A 321 0.58 -5.00 11.16
C ALA A 321 -0.82 -4.44 10.87
N THR A 322 -1.26 -4.48 9.61
CA THR A 322 -2.52 -3.89 9.13
C THR A 322 -3.49 -4.90 8.53
N GLU A 323 -2.96 -5.96 7.88
CA GLU A 323 -3.75 -6.99 7.19
C GLU A 323 -3.86 -8.30 7.98
N GLY A 324 -3.02 -8.49 9.00
CA GLY A 324 -3.05 -9.69 9.84
C GLY A 324 -4.42 -9.87 10.52
N ALA A 325 -4.85 -11.11 10.65
CA ALA A 325 -6.13 -11.47 11.27
C ALA A 325 -5.87 -12.51 12.37
N TYR A 326 -5.74 -12.05 13.62
CA TYR A 326 -5.31 -12.87 14.74
C TYR A 326 -6.21 -12.73 15.96
N PRO A 327 -6.43 -13.78 16.76
CA PRO A 327 -6.90 -13.63 18.13
C PRO A 327 -5.81 -12.92 18.95
N THR A 328 -6.22 -12.11 19.93
CA THR A 328 -5.31 -11.22 20.67
C THR A 328 -4.88 -11.76 22.02
N GLY A 329 -5.64 -12.74 22.53
CA GLY A 329 -5.47 -13.15 23.91
C GLY A 329 -5.61 -11.98 24.89
N SER A 330 -4.88 -12.05 25.97
CA SER A 330 -5.03 -11.17 27.15
C SER A 330 -4.80 -9.67 26.91
N ILE A 331 -4.30 -9.21 25.75
CA ILE A 331 -4.26 -7.76 25.46
C ILE A 331 -5.67 -7.18 25.24
N PHE A 332 -6.68 -8.02 24.94
CA PHE A 332 -8.08 -7.62 24.85
C PHE A 332 -8.72 -7.27 26.20
N LYS A 333 -8.14 -7.73 27.32
CA LYS A 333 -8.69 -7.56 28.66
C LYS A 333 -8.91 -6.09 29.07
N ILE A 334 -8.20 -5.14 28.48
CA ILE A 334 -8.47 -3.70 28.68
C ILE A 334 -9.87 -3.31 28.19
N ILE A 335 -10.30 -3.90 27.07
CA ILE A 335 -11.61 -3.65 26.47
C ILE A 335 -12.70 -4.24 27.38
N THR A 336 -12.48 -5.46 27.86
CA THR A 336 -13.39 -6.13 28.80
C THR A 336 -13.49 -5.38 30.12
N ALA A 337 -12.37 -4.89 30.66
CA ALA A 337 -12.36 -4.07 31.87
C ALA A 337 -13.15 -2.77 31.65
N LEU A 338 -12.91 -2.03 30.58
CA LEU A 338 -13.68 -0.82 30.26
C LEU A 338 -15.16 -1.12 30.11
N ALA A 339 -15.53 -2.17 29.37
CA ALA A 339 -16.92 -2.56 29.19
C ALA A 339 -17.60 -2.84 30.53
N ALA A 340 -16.97 -3.60 31.40
CA ALA A 340 -17.52 -3.96 32.70
C ALA A 340 -17.64 -2.77 33.68
N LEU A 341 -16.60 -1.91 33.74
CA LEU A 341 -16.60 -0.73 34.60
C LEU A 341 -17.62 0.32 34.17
N GLU A 342 -17.63 0.67 32.86
CA GLU A 342 -18.51 1.70 32.32
C GLU A 342 -20.00 1.32 32.32
N ASN A 343 -20.30 0.00 32.31
CA ASN A 343 -21.68 -0.49 32.43
C ASN A 343 -22.05 -0.86 33.90
N GLY A 344 -21.14 -0.63 34.86
CA GLY A 344 -21.39 -0.85 36.27
C GLY A 344 -21.52 -2.33 36.68
N VAL A 345 -20.93 -3.24 35.88
CA VAL A 345 -20.88 -4.68 36.18
C VAL A 345 -19.95 -4.94 37.36
N ILE A 346 -18.86 -4.18 37.46
CA ILE A 346 -17.88 -4.28 38.54
C ILE A 346 -17.34 -2.90 38.90
N THR A 347 -16.72 -2.78 40.09
CA THR A 347 -15.94 -1.60 40.49
C THR A 347 -14.45 -1.94 40.59
N PRO A 348 -13.52 -0.97 40.51
CA PRO A 348 -12.07 -1.26 40.50
C PRO A 348 -11.60 -2.01 41.75
N ASP A 349 -12.21 -1.74 42.91
CA ASP A 349 -11.83 -2.30 44.23
C ASP A 349 -12.59 -3.59 44.55
N GLU A 350 -13.49 -4.03 43.69
CA GLU A 350 -14.26 -5.24 43.94
C GLU A 350 -13.40 -6.48 43.81
N VAL A 351 -13.44 -7.32 44.82
CA VAL A 351 -12.61 -8.51 44.97
C VAL A 351 -13.33 -9.73 44.41
N VAL A 352 -12.71 -10.40 43.46
CA VAL A 352 -13.15 -11.68 42.88
C VAL A 352 -12.24 -12.79 43.42
N GLN A 353 -12.81 -13.96 43.68
CA GLN A 353 -12.03 -15.14 44.07
C GLN A 353 -11.61 -15.92 42.82
N ASP A 354 -10.31 -15.92 42.55
CA ASP A 354 -9.69 -16.69 41.48
C ASP A 354 -9.17 -18.03 42.02
N ASN A 355 -9.89 -19.10 41.72
CA ASN A 355 -9.55 -20.46 42.15
C ASN A 355 -8.74 -21.25 41.09
N GLY A 356 -8.33 -20.59 39.99
CA GLY A 356 -7.61 -21.19 38.87
C GLY A 356 -8.51 -21.63 37.72
N GLU A 357 -9.80 -21.85 37.96
CA GLU A 357 -10.78 -22.30 36.96
C GLU A 357 -12.20 -21.87 37.32
N ILE A 358 -13.10 -21.87 36.32
CA ILE A 358 -14.55 -21.77 36.48
C ILE A 358 -15.25 -22.84 35.64
N GLU A 359 -16.38 -23.34 36.13
CA GLU A 359 -17.25 -24.25 35.41
C GLU A 359 -18.49 -23.49 34.88
N VAL A 360 -18.78 -23.60 33.60
CA VAL A 360 -19.97 -23.00 32.99
C VAL A 360 -20.67 -24.04 32.11
N GLY A 361 -21.80 -24.56 32.63
CA GLY A 361 -22.48 -25.68 32.00
C GLY A 361 -21.67 -26.97 32.12
N THR A 362 -21.16 -27.48 30.99
CA THR A 362 -20.30 -28.67 30.92
C THR A 362 -18.84 -28.34 30.67
N ASP A 363 -18.52 -27.06 30.46
CA ASP A 363 -17.21 -26.61 30.06
C ASP A 363 -16.44 -26.02 31.23
N THR A 364 -15.15 -26.30 31.28
CA THR A 364 -14.23 -25.73 32.29
C THR A 364 -13.31 -24.72 31.57
N PHE A 365 -13.19 -23.53 32.15
CA PHE A 365 -12.32 -22.46 31.70
C PHE A 365 -11.24 -22.21 32.76
N GLU A 366 -9.98 -22.33 32.39
CA GLU A 366 -8.83 -22.30 33.28
C GLU A 366 -7.93 -21.09 33.07
N ASN A 367 -7.28 -20.61 34.12
CA ASN A 367 -6.12 -19.75 34.00
C ASN A 367 -4.97 -20.47 33.25
N ALA A 368 -4.06 -19.74 32.64
CA ALA A 368 -2.85 -20.32 32.05
C ALA A 368 -2.11 -21.21 33.06
N GLY A 369 -1.98 -22.50 32.77
CA GLY A 369 -1.38 -23.51 33.63
C GLY A 369 -2.19 -23.84 34.89
N GLY A 370 -3.47 -23.48 34.99
CA GLY A 370 -4.36 -23.79 36.09
C GLY A 370 -3.99 -23.07 37.43
N VAL A 371 -3.25 -21.95 37.36
CA VAL A 371 -2.76 -21.24 38.54
C VAL A 371 -3.89 -20.45 39.20
N ALA A 372 -4.14 -20.70 40.50
CA ALA A 372 -5.07 -19.92 41.30
C ALA A 372 -4.38 -18.68 41.89
N HIS A 373 -4.94 -17.48 41.68
CA HIS A 373 -4.39 -16.22 42.20
C HIS A 373 -5.06 -15.75 43.49
N GLY A 374 -6.08 -16.45 43.97
CA GLY A 374 -6.78 -16.14 45.20
C GLY A 374 -7.71 -14.93 45.07
N ALA A 375 -7.72 -14.06 46.06
CA ALA A 375 -8.51 -12.84 46.05
C ALA A 375 -7.84 -11.76 45.21
N VAL A 376 -8.47 -11.37 44.11
CA VAL A 376 -7.93 -10.39 43.14
C VAL A 376 -8.95 -9.27 42.88
N GLU A 377 -8.49 -8.02 42.91
CA GLU A 377 -9.18 -6.87 42.37
C GLU A 377 -8.63 -6.54 40.96
N LEU A 378 -9.21 -5.57 40.24
CA LEU A 378 -8.87 -5.26 38.85
C LEU A 378 -7.36 -5.07 38.59
N ARG A 379 -6.69 -4.28 39.48
CA ARG A 379 -5.24 -4.02 39.35
C ARG A 379 -4.43 -5.32 39.40
N ARG A 380 -4.73 -6.19 40.36
CA ARG A 380 -4.05 -7.48 40.51
C ARG A 380 -4.41 -8.44 39.39
N ALA A 381 -5.67 -8.46 38.97
CA ALA A 381 -6.13 -9.30 37.86
C ALA A 381 -5.43 -8.96 36.56
N LEU A 382 -5.20 -7.67 36.27
CA LEU A 382 -4.41 -7.23 35.12
C LEU A 382 -2.92 -7.57 35.29
N GLN A 383 -2.35 -7.38 36.51
CA GLN A 383 -0.94 -7.64 36.78
C GLN A 383 -0.55 -9.09 36.50
N VAL A 384 -1.31 -10.05 37.01
CA VAL A 384 -1.05 -11.49 36.86
C VAL A 384 -1.76 -12.10 35.66
N SER A 385 -2.54 -11.28 34.93
CA SER A 385 -3.34 -11.73 33.79
C SER A 385 -4.37 -12.81 34.11
N SER A 386 -5.06 -12.73 35.27
CA SER A 386 -6.08 -13.71 35.70
C SER A 386 -7.15 -13.86 34.60
N ASP A 387 -7.26 -15.04 33.99
CA ASP A 387 -8.32 -15.32 33.02
C ASP A 387 -9.65 -15.50 33.74
N VAL A 388 -9.66 -16.16 34.92
CA VAL A 388 -10.86 -16.38 35.75
C VAL A 388 -11.58 -15.06 36.05
N TYR A 389 -10.84 -13.99 36.42
CA TYR A 389 -11.44 -12.68 36.64
C TYR A 389 -12.20 -12.18 35.42
N PHE A 390 -11.59 -12.26 34.25
CA PHE A 390 -12.18 -11.78 32.98
C PHE A 390 -13.23 -12.74 32.43
N TYR A 391 -13.13 -14.03 32.67
CA TYR A 391 -14.19 -14.99 32.33
C TYR A 391 -15.50 -14.67 33.09
N LEU A 392 -15.41 -14.31 34.37
CA LEU A 392 -16.57 -13.90 35.15
C LEU A 392 -17.20 -12.61 34.60
N LEU A 393 -16.39 -11.60 34.22
CA LEU A 393 -16.90 -10.40 33.56
C LEU A 393 -17.56 -10.73 32.22
N GLY A 394 -16.96 -11.61 31.43
CA GLY A 394 -17.55 -12.10 30.18
C GLY A 394 -18.89 -12.82 30.43
N LEU A 395 -18.95 -13.64 31.48
CA LEU A 395 -20.17 -14.33 31.89
C LEU A 395 -21.26 -13.34 32.34
N ASP A 396 -20.92 -12.31 33.10
CA ASP A 396 -21.89 -11.32 33.58
C ASP A 396 -22.45 -10.44 32.44
N MET A 397 -21.67 -10.25 31.37
CA MET A 397 -22.07 -9.45 30.19
C MET A 397 -22.65 -10.30 29.01
N TRP A 398 -22.79 -11.64 29.14
CA TRP A 398 -23.14 -12.49 28.00
C TRP A 398 -24.56 -12.28 27.46
N GLU A 399 -25.51 -11.86 28.32
CA GLU A 399 -26.89 -11.60 27.92
C GLU A 399 -27.06 -10.23 27.23
N THR A 400 -26.10 -9.31 27.43
CA THR A 400 -26.05 -7.98 26.80
C THR A 400 -25.14 -7.98 25.57
N ASN A 401 -24.93 -6.80 24.97
CA ASN A 401 -23.91 -6.60 23.93
C ASN A 401 -22.81 -5.64 24.41
N ASP A 402 -22.71 -5.40 25.70
CA ASP A 402 -21.85 -4.37 26.28
C ASP A 402 -20.37 -4.55 25.87
N LEU A 403 -19.89 -5.80 25.90
CA LEU A 403 -18.52 -6.14 25.50
C LEU A 403 -18.27 -5.81 24.00
N GLN A 404 -19.18 -6.25 23.12
CA GLN A 404 -19.07 -6.00 21.68
C GLN A 404 -19.22 -4.51 21.35
N GLU A 405 -20.12 -3.80 22.04
CA GLU A 405 -20.29 -2.37 21.85
C GLU A 405 -19.04 -1.58 22.25
N TRP A 406 -18.39 -1.92 23.36
CA TRP A 406 -17.15 -1.28 23.79
C TRP A 406 -15.99 -1.62 22.86
N ALA A 407 -15.85 -2.88 22.46
CA ALA A 407 -14.87 -3.28 21.45
C ALA A 407 -15.03 -2.47 20.15
N HIS A 408 -16.26 -2.35 19.68
CA HIS A 408 -16.57 -1.58 18.47
C HIS A 408 -16.36 -0.06 18.64
N LYS A 409 -16.68 0.52 19.82
CA LYS A 409 -16.37 1.92 20.14
C LYS A 409 -14.86 2.18 20.09
N LEU A 410 -14.04 1.23 20.55
CA LEU A 410 -12.58 1.31 20.59
C LEU A 410 -11.91 1.02 19.23
N GLY A 411 -12.66 0.57 18.22
CA GLY A 411 -12.14 0.41 16.85
C GLY A 411 -12.04 -1.04 16.38
N ILE A 412 -12.34 -2.02 17.23
CA ILE A 412 -12.28 -3.43 16.83
C ILE A 412 -13.42 -3.78 15.85
N GLY A 413 -13.09 -4.53 14.80
CA GLY A 413 -14.04 -4.93 13.76
C GLY A 413 -14.49 -3.78 12.85
N ARG A 414 -13.66 -2.76 12.68
CA ARG A 414 -13.85 -1.63 11.77
C ARG A 414 -12.57 -1.31 11.03
N PRO A 415 -12.65 -0.70 9.83
CA PRO A 415 -11.48 -0.07 9.22
C PRO A 415 -10.86 0.94 10.18
N ALA A 416 -9.55 0.89 10.31
CA ALA A 416 -8.79 1.81 11.16
C ALA A 416 -8.69 3.22 10.55
N GLY A 417 -8.85 3.34 9.23
CA GLY A 417 -8.78 4.59 8.48
C GLY A 417 -7.34 5.08 8.31
N LEU A 418 -6.43 4.13 8.14
CA LEU A 418 -5.05 4.40 7.77
C LEU A 418 -5.02 5.08 6.40
N ASP A 419 -4.06 5.96 6.19
CA ASP A 419 -3.83 6.64 4.91
C ASP A 419 -3.05 5.80 3.87
N LEU A 420 -2.83 4.52 4.18
CA LEU A 420 -2.33 3.50 3.23
C LEU A 420 -3.46 2.57 2.80
N PRO A 421 -3.37 1.97 1.61
CA PRO A 421 -4.44 1.12 1.07
C PRO A 421 -4.56 -0.25 1.74
N GLU A 422 -3.50 -0.73 2.40
CA GLU A 422 -3.42 -2.10 2.93
C GLU A 422 -4.03 -2.19 4.34
N GLU A 423 -5.35 -2.30 4.41
CA GLU A 423 -6.09 -2.66 5.62
C GLU A 423 -6.85 -3.97 5.42
N GLY A 424 -6.51 -5.00 6.21
CA GLY A 424 -7.14 -6.31 6.15
C GLY A 424 -8.51 -6.37 6.82
N GLU A 425 -9.27 -7.38 6.45
CA GLU A 425 -10.56 -7.68 7.08
C GLU A 425 -10.34 -8.25 8.49
N THR A 426 -11.06 -7.72 9.45
CA THR A 426 -11.03 -8.13 10.85
C THR A 426 -12.43 -8.52 11.32
N LEU A 427 -12.53 -9.31 12.37
CA LEU A 427 -13.79 -9.85 12.86
C LEU A 427 -13.97 -9.59 14.35
N LEU A 428 -15.03 -8.88 14.72
CA LEU A 428 -15.56 -8.84 16.07
C LEU A 428 -16.79 -9.76 16.15
N PRO A 429 -16.66 -10.96 16.76
CA PRO A 429 -17.76 -11.90 16.81
C PRO A 429 -18.89 -11.41 17.73
N SER A 430 -20.12 -11.70 17.36
CA SER A 430 -21.32 -11.27 18.09
C SER A 430 -22.49 -12.24 17.90
N LYS A 431 -23.55 -12.06 18.68
CA LYS A 431 -24.82 -12.80 18.50
C LYS A 431 -25.34 -12.68 17.07
N ALA A 432 -25.39 -11.45 16.53
CA ALA A 432 -25.89 -11.20 15.18
C ALA A 432 -25.03 -11.87 14.10
N TRP A 433 -23.70 -11.80 14.26
CA TRP A 433 -22.77 -12.48 13.37
C TRP A 433 -22.99 -14.01 13.39
N ARG A 434 -23.10 -14.63 14.57
CA ARG A 434 -23.34 -16.08 14.70
C ARG A 434 -24.69 -16.48 14.08
N GLU A 435 -25.76 -15.72 14.33
CA GLU A 435 -27.08 -15.96 13.72
C GLU A 435 -27.03 -15.89 12.19
N GLN A 436 -26.24 -14.96 11.64
CA GLN A 436 -26.06 -14.85 10.19
C GLN A 436 -25.33 -16.09 9.64
N LEU A 437 -24.22 -16.53 10.24
CA LEU A 437 -23.50 -17.72 9.82
C LEU A 437 -24.38 -18.98 9.84
N VAL A 438 -25.17 -19.16 10.89
CA VAL A 438 -26.12 -20.29 11.00
C VAL A 438 -27.16 -20.23 9.88
N LYS A 439 -27.72 -19.04 9.62
CA LYS A 439 -28.72 -18.83 8.56
C LYS A 439 -28.16 -19.10 7.16
N GLU A 440 -26.90 -18.77 6.93
CA GLU A 440 -26.20 -18.99 5.66
C GLU A 440 -25.65 -20.41 5.51
N GLY A 441 -25.71 -21.23 6.57
CA GLY A 441 -25.14 -22.59 6.59
C GLY A 441 -23.62 -22.61 6.59
N LEU A 442 -22.98 -21.53 7.02
CA LEU A 442 -21.52 -21.36 7.10
C LEU A 442 -20.97 -21.62 8.51
N ALA A 443 -21.84 -21.72 9.53
CA ALA A 443 -21.42 -22.00 10.89
C ALA A 443 -20.85 -23.42 11.00
N LEU A 444 -19.68 -23.57 11.62
CA LEU A 444 -19.08 -24.88 11.94
C LEU A 444 -19.96 -25.68 12.91
N GLU A 445 -20.66 -24.98 13.79
CA GLU A 445 -21.61 -25.55 14.75
C GLU A 445 -22.97 -24.84 14.59
N ASP A 446 -24.03 -25.62 14.39
CA ASP A 446 -25.40 -25.10 14.31
C ASP A 446 -25.95 -24.82 15.73
N ARG A 447 -25.38 -23.82 16.39
CA ARG A 447 -25.81 -23.35 17.71
C ARG A 447 -25.81 -21.82 17.80
N PRO A 448 -26.67 -21.25 18.63
CA PRO A 448 -26.66 -19.82 18.89
C PRO A 448 -25.41 -19.40 19.69
N TRP A 449 -25.16 -18.09 19.74
CA TRP A 449 -24.19 -17.49 20.64
C TRP A 449 -24.45 -17.90 22.09
N SER A 450 -23.42 -18.30 22.80
CA SER A 450 -23.50 -18.82 24.16
C SER A 450 -22.68 -17.99 25.16
N ALA A 451 -22.88 -18.28 26.45
CA ALA A 451 -22.03 -17.72 27.48
C ALA A 451 -20.54 -18.05 27.26
N GLY A 452 -20.24 -19.28 26.79
CA GLY A 452 -18.87 -19.69 26.46
C GLY A 452 -18.21 -18.84 25.39
N ASP A 453 -18.95 -18.47 24.33
CA ASP A 453 -18.43 -17.60 23.28
C ASP A 453 -18.07 -16.19 23.84
N ASN A 454 -18.91 -15.67 24.74
CA ASN A 454 -18.67 -14.37 25.36
C ASN A 454 -17.51 -14.41 26.36
N ILE A 455 -17.34 -15.52 27.09
CA ILE A 455 -16.21 -15.80 27.97
C ILE A 455 -14.90 -15.82 27.16
N GLN A 456 -14.88 -16.54 26.03
CA GLN A 456 -13.73 -16.57 25.12
C GLN A 456 -13.40 -15.17 24.59
N LEU A 457 -14.40 -14.44 24.10
CA LEU A 457 -14.21 -13.06 23.63
C LEU A 457 -13.64 -12.14 24.71
N ALA A 458 -14.08 -12.28 25.97
CA ALA A 458 -13.64 -11.44 27.09
C ALA A 458 -12.13 -11.55 27.37
N THR A 459 -11.49 -12.61 26.92
CA THR A 459 -10.04 -12.83 27.01
C THR A 459 -9.34 -12.72 25.65
N GLY A 460 -10.04 -12.26 24.60
CA GLY A 460 -9.48 -12.07 23.27
C GLY A 460 -9.22 -13.36 22.51
N GLN A 461 -10.02 -14.39 22.81
CA GLN A 461 -9.97 -15.73 22.22
C GLN A 461 -11.21 -15.99 21.35
N GLY A 462 -11.38 -17.24 20.91
CA GLY A 462 -12.51 -17.66 20.09
C GLY A 462 -12.39 -17.16 18.65
N ASP A 463 -13.50 -16.69 18.09
CA ASP A 463 -13.58 -16.25 16.68
C ASP A 463 -13.09 -14.80 16.46
N LEU A 464 -12.54 -14.14 17.49
CA LEU A 464 -11.99 -12.78 17.36
C LEU A 464 -10.81 -12.75 16.39
N GLN A 465 -10.85 -11.81 15.44
CA GLN A 465 -9.73 -11.54 14.53
C GLN A 465 -9.46 -10.04 14.46
N THR A 466 -8.25 -9.64 14.79
CA THR A 466 -7.81 -8.24 14.77
C THR A 466 -6.32 -8.17 14.43
N ASN A 467 -5.79 -6.97 14.26
CA ASN A 467 -4.38 -6.72 13.91
C ASN A 467 -3.72 -5.72 14.88
N PRO A 468 -2.39 -5.55 14.84
CA PRO A 468 -1.67 -4.58 15.66
C PRO A 468 -2.21 -3.15 15.56
N LEU A 469 -2.61 -2.69 14.39
CA LEU A 469 -3.15 -1.34 14.18
C LEU A 469 -4.45 -1.11 14.95
N GLN A 470 -5.40 -2.04 14.91
CA GLN A 470 -6.66 -1.92 15.67
C GLN A 470 -6.42 -1.95 17.18
N MET A 471 -5.53 -2.82 17.63
CA MET A 471 -5.16 -2.88 19.06
C MET A 471 -4.44 -1.60 19.50
N ALA A 472 -3.57 -1.02 18.64
CA ALA A 472 -2.95 0.27 18.92
C ALA A 472 -3.98 1.39 19.07
N LEU A 473 -5.02 1.44 18.23
CA LEU A 473 -6.11 2.41 18.38
C LEU A 473 -6.90 2.23 19.69
N ALA A 474 -7.19 0.98 20.09
CA ALA A 474 -7.88 0.71 21.34
C ALA A 474 -7.05 1.14 22.57
N TYR A 475 -5.74 0.84 22.58
CA TYR A 475 -4.83 1.30 23.62
C TYR A 475 -4.61 2.81 23.58
N ALA A 476 -4.52 3.44 22.39
CA ALA A 476 -4.43 4.89 22.25
C ALA A 476 -5.63 5.59 22.90
N ALA A 477 -6.84 5.10 22.65
CA ALA A 477 -8.05 5.63 23.26
C ALA A 477 -8.04 5.50 24.80
N LEU A 478 -7.59 4.38 25.33
CA LEU A 478 -7.37 4.23 26.78
C LEU A 478 -6.33 5.26 27.26
N GLY A 479 -5.19 5.36 26.57
CA GLY A 479 -4.07 6.21 26.96
C GLY A 479 -4.39 7.70 26.99
N ASN A 480 -5.19 8.21 26.06
CA ASN A 480 -5.49 9.65 25.91
C ASN A 480 -6.88 10.07 26.43
N GLY A 481 -7.62 9.16 27.08
CA GLY A 481 -8.93 9.47 27.66
C GLY A 481 -10.08 9.47 26.66
N GLY A 482 -10.02 8.64 25.63
CA GLY A 482 -11.13 8.30 24.75
C GLY A 482 -11.08 8.93 23.36
N LYS A 483 -10.02 9.61 22.98
CA LYS A 483 -9.82 10.11 21.62
C LYS A 483 -9.37 8.97 20.71
N ILE A 484 -10.07 8.70 19.62
CA ILE A 484 -9.63 7.76 18.60
C ILE A 484 -8.93 8.58 17.51
N PRO A 485 -7.59 8.56 17.43
CA PRO A 485 -6.86 9.29 16.40
C PRO A 485 -7.08 8.66 15.03
N THR A 486 -6.78 9.39 13.96
CA THR A 486 -6.65 8.82 12.61
C THR A 486 -5.20 8.42 12.40
N PRO A 487 -4.89 7.12 12.29
CA PRO A 487 -3.53 6.68 12.05
C PRO A 487 -3.08 7.12 10.66
N HIS A 488 -1.84 7.61 10.54
CA HIS A 488 -1.32 8.09 9.26
C HIS A 488 0.20 8.06 9.22
N VAL A 489 0.72 7.96 8.01
CA VAL A 489 2.16 8.01 7.71
C VAL A 489 2.56 9.26 6.95
N GLY A 490 1.63 9.96 6.27
CA GLY A 490 1.94 11.21 5.58
C GLY A 490 2.09 12.36 6.56
N LEU A 491 3.18 13.12 6.48
CA LEU A 491 3.44 14.31 7.29
C LEU A 491 3.26 15.57 6.44
N GLU A 492 4.07 15.73 5.41
CA GLU A 492 4.06 16.90 4.54
C GLU A 492 4.60 16.57 3.14
N VAL A 493 4.32 17.46 2.19
CA VAL A 493 4.83 17.40 0.82
C VAL A 493 5.69 18.64 0.59
N GLU A 494 6.89 18.44 0.07
CA GLU A 494 7.86 19.48 -0.23
C GLU A 494 8.13 19.56 -1.74
N ASP A 495 8.25 20.80 -2.28
CA ASP A 495 8.66 20.98 -3.67
C ASP A 495 10.17 20.73 -3.86
N ALA A 496 10.63 20.74 -5.11
CA ALA A 496 12.04 20.53 -5.45
C ALA A 496 13.03 21.56 -4.82
N ALA A 497 12.52 22.63 -4.19
CA ALA A 497 13.30 23.61 -3.45
C ALA A 497 13.27 23.40 -1.92
N GLY A 498 12.64 22.31 -1.45
CA GLY A 498 12.47 21.98 -0.04
C GLY A 498 11.46 22.89 0.68
N ARG A 499 10.51 23.47 -0.06
CA ARG A 499 9.43 24.27 0.54
C ARG A 499 8.20 23.42 0.72
N VAL A 500 7.64 23.42 1.91
CA VAL A 500 6.38 22.74 2.20
C VAL A 500 5.25 23.34 1.34
N VAL A 501 4.67 22.53 0.46
CA VAL A 501 3.54 22.89 -0.39
C VAL A 501 2.23 22.37 0.16
N LYS A 502 2.30 21.34 1.03
CA LYS A 502 1.14 20.79 1.72
C LYS A 502 1.53 20.14 3.03
N GLU A 503 0.83 20.47 4.09
CA GLU A 503 0.83 19.75 5.37
C GLU A 503 -0.43 18.90 5.46
N PHE A 504 -0.33 17.69 6.05
CA PHE A 504 -1.48 16.83 6.28
C PHE A 504 -1.99 17.05 7.71
N ASP A 505 -3.28 17.42 7.85
CA ASP A 505 -3.97 17.62 9.14
C ASP A 505 -5.03 16.54 9.33
N PHE A 506 -4.66 15.45 9.97
CA PHE A 506 -5.56 14.35 10.29
C PHE A 506 -6.26 14.59 11.61
N LYS A 507 -7.59 14.76 11.53
CA LYS A 507 -8.40 14.95 12.73
C LYS A 507 -8.76 13.62 13.37
N ALA A 508 -8.94 13.62 14.67
CA ALA A 508 -9.44 12.45 15.36
C ALA A 508 -10.77 11.96 14.73
N GLN A 509 -10.90 10.66 14.56
CA GLN A 509 -12.10 10.05 14.00
C GLN A 509 -13.33 10.28 14.88
N ARG A 510 -13.15 10.12 16.20
CA ARG A 510 -14.21 10.27 17.20
C ARG A 510 -13.65 10.45 18.60
N GLN A 511 -14.50 10.92 19.51
CA GLN A 511 -14.24 10.97 20.95
C GLN A 511 -15.28 10.09 21.64
N ILE A 512 -14.83 9.18 22.49
CA ILE A 512 -15.67 8.39 23.40
C ILE A 512 -15.47 8.89 24.83
N HIS A 513 -16.45 8.69 25.65
CA HIS A 513 -16.30 9.00 27.08
C HIS A 513 -15.67 7.79 27.79
N ILE A 514 -14.61 8.04 28.54
CA ILE A 514 -13.99 7.07 29.46
C ILE A 514 -13.87 7.78 30.81
N ASP A 515 -14.42 7.17 31.88
CA ASP A 515 -14.28 7.72 33.21
C ASP A 515 -12.80 7.80 33.62
N PRO A 516 -12.30 8.95 34.09
CA PRO A 516 -10.89 9.12 34.45
C PRO A 516 -10.41 8.19 35.57
N GLY A 517 -11.29 7.84 36.51
CA GLY A 517 -10.98 6.89 37.59
C GLY A 517 -10.80 5.47 37.05
N TYR A 518 -11.69 5.04 36.16
CA TYR A 518 -11.58 3.73 35.50
C TYR A 518 -10.34 3.63 34.63
N ARG A 519 -10.07 4.68 33.85
CA ARG A 519 -8.83 4.78 33.07
C ARG A 519 -7.59 4.62 33.97
N THR A 520 -7.54 5.34 35.09
CA THR A 520 -6.40 5.29 36.00
C THR A 520 -6.24 3.89 36.57
N ALA A 521 -7.31 3.25 37.07
CA ALA A 521 -7.25 1.91 37.61
C ALA A 521 -6.74 0.86 36.62
N ILE A 522 -7.15 0.95 35.34
CA ILE A 522 -6.65 0.06 34.27
C ILE A 522 -5.17 0.34 34.02
N LEU A 523 -4.75 1.59 33.89
CA LEU A 523 -3.33 1.95 33.66
C LEU A 523 -2.43 1.50 34.82
N GLU A 524 -2.88 1.59 36.06
CA GLU A 524 -2.17 1.07 37.24
C GLU A 524 -1.99 -0.46 37.19
N GLY A 525 -3.02 -1.18 36.74
CA GLY A 525 -2.93 -2.63 36.54
C GLY A 525 -1.97 -3.02 35.40
N LEU A 526 -1.97 -2.26 34.30
CA LEU A 526 -1.05 -2.47 33.20
C LEU A 526 0.41 -2.12 33.57
N HIS A 527 0.61 -1.05 34.35
CA HIS A 527 1.93 -0.73 34.88
C HIS A 527 2.47 -1.84 35.76
N ALA A 528 1.64 -2.36 36.67
CA ALA A 528 2.00 -3.49 37.53
C ALA A 528 2.32 -4.75 36.70
N ALA A 529 1.58 -5.00 35.59
CA ALA A 529 1.84 -6.14 34.70
C ALA A 529 3.18 -6.02 33.96
N ALA A 530 3.57 -4.79 33.61
CA ALA A 530 4.80 -4.54 32.89
C ALA A 530 6.05 -4.52 33.76
N GLN A 531 5.99 -3.92 34.97
CA GLN A 531 7.21 -3.56 35.72
C GLN A 531 7.23 -3.96 37.20
N GLU A 532 6.13 -4.48 37.78
CA GLU A 532 6.11 -4.80 39.18
C GLU A 532 6.15 -6.32 39.47
N GLY A 533 7.09 -6.75 40.27
CA GLY A 533 7.14 -8.05 40.98
C GLY A 533 6.71 -9.26 40.12
N GLU A 534 5.48 -9.73 40.36
CA GLU A 534 4.89 -10.89 39.66
C GLU A 534 4.18 -10.53 38.36
N GLY A 535 4.39 -9.32 37.83
CA GLY A 535 3.84 -8.88 36.55
C GLY A 535 4.33 -9.73 35.40
N THR A 536 3.44 -10.04 34.43
CA THR A 536 3.70 -10.99 33.34
C THR A 536 4.83 -10.54 32.40
N ALA A 537 5.18 -9.25 32.34
CA ALA A 537 6.30 -8.71 31.58
C ALA A 537 7.40 -8.07 32.46
N ALA A 538 7.33 -8.20 33.80
CA ALA A 538 8.31 -7.61 34.69
C ALA A 538 9.75 -8.15 34.48
N GLY A 539 9.90 -9.35 33.96
CA GLY A 539 11.19 -9.91 33.55
C GLY A 539 11.83 -9.19 32.35
N VAL A 540 11.02 -8.57 31.50
CA VAL A 540 11.48 -7.82 30.31
C VAL A 540 11.66 -6.33 30.65
N PHE A 541 10.66 -5.70 31.28
CA PHE A 541 10.61 -4.25 31.46
C PHE A 541 10.99 -3.76 32.88
N GLY A 542 11.17 -4.67 33.86
CA GLY A 542 11.50 -4.26 35.23
C GLY A 542 12.82 -3.49 35.38
N GLY A 543 13.72 -3.57 34.39
CA GLY A 543 14.97 -2.79 34.32
C GLY A 543 14.92 -1.62 33.35
N PHE A 544 13.85 -1.44 32.60
CA PHE A 544 13.70 -0.36 31.63
C PHE A 544 13.53 0.99 32.37
N PRO A 545 14.32 2.03 32.01
CA PRO A 545 14.38 3.26 32.79
C PRO A 545 13.12 4.14 32.70
N ILE A 546 12.26 3.88 31.74
CA ILE A 546 11.00 4.60 31.51
C ILE A 546 9.85 3.76 32.05
N ASP A 547 9.01 4.34 32.89
CA ASP A 547 7.81 3.67 33.35
C ASP A 547 6.80 3.50 32.21
N ILE A 548 6.29 2.28 32.05
CA ILE A 548 5.29 1.94 31.03
C ILE A 548 4.07 1.26 31.63
N ALA A 549 2.95 1.31 30.92
CA ALA A 549 1.76 0.51 31.18
C ALA A 549 1.57 -0.49 30.04
N GLY A 550 1.81 -1.77 30.28
CA GLY A 550 1.83 -2.77 29.20
C GLY A 550 1.15 -4.08 29.57
N LYS A 551 0.77 -4.85 28.56
CA LYS A 551 0.09 -6.13 28.72
C LYS A 551 0.61 -7.16 27.74
N THR A 552 0.93 -8.36 28.27
CA THR A 552 1.18 -9.55 27.46
C THR A 552 -0.12 -10.16 26.97
N GLY A 553 -0.09 -10.74 25.77
CA GLY A 553 -1.11 -11.61 25.24
C GLY A 553 -0.51 -12.92 24.74
N THR A 554 -1.24 -13.98 24.92
CA THR A 554 -0.95 -15.29 24.35
C THR A 554 -2.29 -15.83 23.87
N ALA A 555 -2.40 -16.07 22.55
CA ALA A 555 -3.64 -16.53 21.97
C ALA A 555 -3.46 -17.88 21.30
N GLU A 556 -4.34 -18.81 21.63
CA GLU A 556 -4.36 -20.13 21.04
C GLU A 556 -4.79 -20.05 19.56
N ARG A 557 -4.09 -20.78 18.70
CA ARG A 557 -4.43 -20.92 17.29
C ARG A 557 -4.60 -22.38 16.95
N GLN A 558 -5.75 -22.74 16.40
CA GLN A 558 -6.03 -24.13 16.04
C GLN A 558 -5.02 -24.68 15.03
N GLY A 559 -4.28 -25.71 15.39
CA GLY A 559 -3.29 -26.37 14.52
C GLY A 559 -1.94 -25.65 14.41
N HIS A 560 -1.73 -24.57 15.17
CA HIS A 560 -0.47 -23.81 15.22
C HIS A 560 -0.02 -23.65 16.67
N ALA A 561 1.21 -23.20 16.88
CA ALA A 561 1.64 -22.73 18.19
C ALA A 561 1.02 -21.36 18.49
N ASP A 562 1.05 -20.97 19.77
CA ASP A 562 0.37 -19.78 20.27
C ASP A 562 0.88 -18.49 19.63
N GLN A 563 -0.04 -17.57 19.36
CA GLN A 563 0.24 -16.21 18.89
C GLN A 563 0.70 -15.35 20.07
N SER A 564 1.91 -14.81 19.98
CA SER A 564 2.49 -13.92 20.98
C SER A 564 2.08 -12.47 20.74
N TRP A 565 1.69 -11.75 21.81
CA TRP A 565 1.33 -10.35 21.73
C TRP A 565 1.91 -9.55 22.90
N PHE A 566 2.24 -8.29 22.63
CA PHE A 566 2.49 -7.29 23.66
C PHE A 566 2.01 -5.91 23.21
N ALA A 567 1.34 -5.19 24.10
CA ALA A 567 0.91 -3.81 23.89
C ALA A 567 1.37 -2.94 25.07
N ALA A 568 1.98 -1.80 24.75
CA ALA A 568 2.51 -0.85 25.74
C ALA A 568 2.02 0.57 25.47
N LEU A 569 1.76 1.29 26.53
CA LEU A 569 1.55 2.74 26.60
C LEU A 569 2.72 3.37 27.37
N SER A 570 3.38 4.35 26.79
CA SER A 570 4.56 5.01 27.38
C SER A 570 4.58 6.52 27.15
N PRO A 571 5.19 7.32 28.07
CA PRO A 571 5.57 6.93 29.43
C PRO A 571 4.33 6.86 30.36
N TYR A 572 4.36 5.99 31.37
CA TYR A 572 3.35 6.00 32.43
C TYR A 572 3.72 7.10 33.46
N PRO A 573 2.75 7.81 34.11
CA PRO A 573 1.28 7.64 34.01
C PRO A 573 0.62 8.47 32.90
N ASN A 574 1.36 9.25 32.11
CA ASN A 574 0.85 10.14 31.08
C ASN A 574 1.37 9.70 29.70
N PRO A 575 0.81 8.64 29.14
CA PRO A 575 1.31 8.09 27.90
C PRO A 575 1.13 9.05 26.71
N ARG A 576 2.09 8.99 25.79
CA ARG A 576 2.08 9.69 24.50
C ARG A 576 2.25 8.75 23.32
N ILE A 577 2.81 7.59 23.58
CA ILE A 577 3.12 6.57 22.58
C ILE A 577 2.40 5.29 22.94
N VAL A 578 1.83 4.65 21.93
CA VAL A 578 1.39 3.25 21.98
C VAL A 578 2.30 2.43 21.08
N THR A 579 2.76 1.28 21.57
CA THR A 579 3.54 0.33 20.78
C THR A 579 2.94 -1.05 20.95
N VAL A 580 2.60 -1.71 19.84
CA VAL A 580 2.02 -3.04 19.79
C VAL A 580 2.84 -3.92 18.88
N ALA A 581 3.12 -5.15 19.31
CA ALA A 581 3.73 -6.16 18.47
C ALA A 581 3.02 -7.51 18.63
N THR A 582 3.03 -8.28 17.55
CA THR A 582 2.61 -9.68 17.52
C THR A 582 3.63 -10.53 16.80
N VAL A 583 3.80 -11.78 17.26
CA VAL A 583 4.69 -12.77 16.63
C VAL A 583 3.90 -14.07 16.46
N GLU A 584 3.81 -14.52 15.21
CA GLU A 584 3.16 -15.79 14.86
C GLU A 584 3.96 -16.95 15.46
N GLU A 585 3.25 -17.89 16.09
CA GLU A 585 3.86 -19.06 16.73
C GLU A 585 4.96 -18.71 17.76
N GLY A 586 4.88 -17.47 18.29
CA GLY A 586 5.89 -16.91 19.21
C GLY A 586 5.74 -17.34 20.67
N GLY A 587 4.74 -18.16 21.00
CA GLY A 587 4.50 -18.61 22.37
C GLY A 587 4.04 -17.49 23.30
N PHE A 588 4.62 -17.42 24.51
CA PHE A 588 4.21 -16.39 25.48
C PHE A 588 4.57 -14.97 25.05
N GLY A 589 3.67 -14.02 25.34
CA GLY A 589 3.87 -12.61 25.02
C GLY A 589 5.18 -12.01 25.55
N ALA A 590 5.61 -12.45 26.73
CA ALA A 590 6.88 -12.04 27.34
C ALA A 590 8.13 -12.55 26.59
N ASP A 591 8.04 -13.67 25.87
CA ASP A 591 9.20 -14.34 25.26
C ASP A 591 9.52 -13.78 23.85
N SER A 592 8.50 -13.32 23.14
CA SER A 592 8.65 -12.91 21.74
C SER A 592 8.19 -11.47 21.48
N ALA A 593 6.92 -11.13 21.67
CA ALA A 593 6.41 -9.80 21.33
C ALA A 593 6.91 -8.69 22.27
N ALA A 594 7.06 -8.94 23.56
CA ALA A 594 7.55 -7.96 24.53
C ALA A 594 9.00 -7.50 24.24
N PRO A 595 9.97 -8.38 23.90
CA PRO A 595 11.30 -7.97 23.48
C PRO A 595 11.32 -7.10 22.21
N VAL A 596 10.41 -7.32 21.24
CA VAL A 596 10.27 -6.46 20.06
C VAL A 596 9.86 -5.05 20.48
N VAL A 597 8.82 -4.96 21.34
CA VAL A 597 8.35 -3.67 21.86
C VAL A 597 9.42 -2.96 22.70
N LEU A 598 10.17 -3.70 23.52
CA LEU A 598 11.28 -3.12 24.30
C LEU A 598 12.30 -2.44 23.37
N ARG A 599 12.75 -3.13 22.33
CA ARG A 599 13.71 -2.58 21.36
C ARG A 599 13.20 -1.32 20.67
N ILE A 600 11.91 -1.28 20.30
CA ILE A 600 11.28 -0.09 19.74
C ILE A 600 11.28 1.07 20.75
N LEU A 601 10.90 0.82 22.00
CA LEU A 601 10.87 1.84 23.03
C LEU A 601 12.28 2.34 23.40
N GLU A 602 13.29 1.47 23.44
CA GLU A 602 14.69 1.86 23.60
C GLU A 602 15.10 2.85 22.53
N ALA A 603 14.84 2.56 21.22
CA ALA A 603 15.16 3.46 20.13
C ALA A 603 14.46 4.83 20.26
N ILE A 604 13.18 4.85 20.65
CA ILE A 604 12.42 6.09 20.84
C ILE A 604 13.05 6.96 21.95
N TYR A 605 13.36 6.36 23.10
CA TYR A 605 13.80 7.13 24.28
C TYR A 605 15.29 7.44 24.25
N ASP A 606 16.13 6.63 23.63
CA ASP A 606 17.55 6.93 23.40
C ASP A 606 17.70 8.15 22.48
N LYS A 607 16.93 8.21 21.39
CA LYS A 607 16.90 9.36 20.49
C LYS A 607 16.44 10.64 21.18
N GLN A 608 15.37 10.59 21.96
CA GLN A 608 14.89 11.72 22.75
C GLN A 608 15.95 12.22 23.77
N ALA A 609 16.71 11.32 24.38
CA ALA A 609 17.79 11.67 25.29
C ALA A 609 18.95 12.35 24.55
N GLU A 610 19.30 11.90 23.35
CA GLU A 610 20.32 12.52 22.50
C GLU A 610 19.91 13.91 22.03
N GLU A 611 18.65 14.10 21.61
CA GLU A 611 18.09 15.40 21.22
C GLU A 611 18.17 16.42 22.38
N VAL A 612 17.79 16.01 23.58
CA VAL A 612 17.89 16.85 24.79
C VAL A 612 19.35 17.20 25.08
N ALA A 613 20.26 16.23 24.95
CA ALA A 613 21.68 16.44 25.19
C ALA A 613 22.33 17.38 24.14
N SER A 614 21.92 17.31 22.88
CA SER A 614 22.41 18.15 21.79
C SER A 614 21.82 19.56 21.80
N GLY A 615 20.53 19.70 22.19
CA GLY A 615 19.82 20.99 22.30
C GLY A 615 20.21 21.82 23.53
N GLY A 616 20.81 21.21 24.55
CA GLY A 616 21.30 21.91 25.76
C GLY A 616 22.61 22.70 25.58
N GLY A 617 23.16 22.77 24.37
CA GLY A 617 24.36 23.51 24.04
C GLY A 617 24.15 24.85 23.29
N ALA A 618 22.91 25.29 23.13
CA ALA A 618 22.54 26.53 22.46
C ALA A 618 21.77 27.48 23.42
N GLU A 619 22.46 27.98 24.48
CA GLU A 619 22.13 29.22 25.21
C GLU A 619 23.34 30.14 25.22
#